data_3267c8d5994ad1a9e330d1cd9d172ae1
#
_entry.id   3267c8d5994ad1a9e330d1cd9d172ae1
#
_cell.length_a   1.000
_cell.length_b   1.000
_cell.length_c   1.000
_cell.angle_alpha   90.00
_cell.angle_beta   90.00
_cell.angle_gamma   90.00
#
_symmetry.space_group_name_H-M   'P 1'
#
loop_
_entity.id
_entity.type
_entity.pdbx_description
1 polymer ?
#
loop_
_entity_poly.entity_id
_entity_poly.type
_entity_poly.pdbx_seq_one_letter_code
_entity_poly.pdbx_strand_id
1 'polypeptide(L)'
;MNGTLTVSRPRGSTASKLVAIMFAPLLLTGCETIGGWFDDDDYDPTEPVELNDIEEKVVLDKRWSRSIGDGQGDGLYHINPLLEGGIIYAASSDGEVAAVRADTGKLLWDTELELPISGGVGKYRDALFLGGADGLVLRLSAEDGSEVWRADVSGEVLAAPQSNGTVVVAQSYDGKVSGFDFATGEKLWTHISDVPVLTLRGTSTPIIQGNTVIAGFADGKVLGMSLTDGSVVWEARVAIPQGRSEIERIVDIDGTMALQGSELYVASYQGRIAAIETRAGRKLWQRNVSAVSGVSVGFGNVYVADRDGTVSAFLRNGQGIRWQNIELGYRELSRPTPISSYVAVVDFEGYLHLLSQVDGTIVGRERPDSDGARADMIAEGNILYVYSNSGDLIAYDLETRD
;
A
#
# COMPACT_ATOMS: atom_id res chain seq x y z
N MET A 1 18.21 -64.98 8.94
CA MET A 1 19.46 -65.33 8.19
C MET A 1 20.18 -63.98 8.10
N ASN A 2 20.96 -63.64 9.03
CA ASN A 2 22.38 -63.82 9.37
C ASN A 2 23.32 -63.36 8.22
N GLY A 3 24.15 -62.36 8.56
CA GLY A 3 25.30 -61.98 7.76
C GLY A 3 26.00 -60.71 8.28
N THR A 4 26.59 -60.81 9.48
CA THR A 4 27.56 -59.87 10.04
C THR A 4 28.94 -60.15 9.44
N LEU A 5 29.67 -59.12 9.03
CA LEU A 5 31.12 -59.23 8.80
C LEU A 5 31.83 -58.01 9.35
N THR A 6 32.55 -58.26 10.43
CA THR A 6 33.63 -57.47 11.03
C THR A 6 34.96 -57.81 10.38
N VAL A 7 35.81 -56.80 10.05
CA VAL A 7 37.25 -57.02 9.88
C VAL A 7 38.03 -55.84 10.44
N SER A 8 39.00 -56.21 11.19
CA SER A 8 39.96 -55.67 12.12
C SER A 8 41.04 -54.76 11.52
N ARG A 9 41.58 -53.92 12.44
CA ARG A 9 42.87 -53.16 12.33
C ARG A 9 44.09 -54.08 12.23
N PRO A 10 45.23 -53.51 11.79
CA PRO A 10 46.44 -53.71 12.59
C PRO A 10 47.19 -52.40 12.92
N ARG A 11 47.82 -52.47 14.11
CA ARG A 11 48.82 -51.56 14.65
C ARG A 11 50.17 -51.78 13.96
N GLY A 12 50.99 -50.70 13.88
CA GLY A 12 52.42 -50.73 13.60
C GLY A 12 53.13 -49.51 14.14
N SER A 13 53.98 -49.71 15.15
CA SER A 13 54.81 -48.75 15.85
C SER A 13 56.18 -48.63 15.15
N THR A 14 56.82 -47.48 15.23
CA THR A 14 58.26 -47.28 15.66
C THR A 14 58.68 -45.83 15.33
N ALA A 15 58.92 -45.05 16.33
CA ALA A 15 60.21 -44.63 16.95
C ALA A 15 61.10 -43.67 16.16
N SER A 16 61.27 -42.50 16.73
CA SER A 16 62.47 -41.72 17.01
C SER A 16 63.26 -41.05 15.89
N LYS A 17 63.34 -39.69 15.98
CA LYS A 17 64.64 -38.98 16.24
C LYS A 17 64.38 -37.50 16.44
N LEU A 18 64.79 -36.99 17.60
CA LEU A 18 64.97 -35.59 17.95
C LEU A 18 66.10 -35.00 17.07
N VAL A 19 65.86 -33.80 16.54
CA VAL A 19 66.91 -32.83 16.21
C VAL A 19 66.41 -31.47 16.75
N ALA A 20 67.08 -31.03 17.81
CA ALA A 20 66.92 -29.69 18.36
C ALA A 20 67.79 -28.73 17.52
N ILE A 21 67.18 -27.71 16.95
CA ILE A 21 67.87 -26.54 16.44
C ILE A 21 67.34 -25.31 17.16
N MET A 22 68.21 -24.74 17.98
CA MET A 22 68.08 -23.45 18.64
C MET A 22 68.13 -22.33 17.59
N PHE A 23 67.15 -21.46 17.53
CA PHE A 23 67.31 -20.17 16.87
C PHE A 23 66.69 -19.07 17.78
N ALA A 24 67.50 -18.03 17.96
CA ALA A 24 67.36 -16.90 18.82
C ALA A 24 66.15 -15.99 18.40
N PRO A 25 65.63 -15.20 19.34
CA PRO A 25 64.51 -14.26 19.02
C PRO A 25 65.05 -13.00 18.36
N LEU A 26 64.64 -12.73 17.12
CA LEU A 26 64.72 -11.38 16.54
C LEU A 26 63.39 -10.66 16.88
N LEU A 27 63.52 -9.66 17.75
CA LEU A 27 62.52 -8.65 17.95
C LEU A 27 62.31 -7.86 16.65
N LEU A 28 61.17 -8.00 16.00
CA LEU A 28 60.68 -7.08 15.00
C LEU A 28 59.40 -6.44 15.53
N THR A 29 59.54 -5.23 16.05
CA THR A 29 58.51 -4.21 16.18
C THR A 29 57.99 -3.86 14.79
N GLY A 30 56.73 -4.17 14.51
CA GLY A 30 56.13 -3.80 13.24
C GLY A 30 54.73 -4.46 13.08
N CYS A 31 53.74 -4.05 13.86
CA CYS A 31 52.34 -4.36 13.67
C CYS A 31 51.48 -3.18 14.12
N GLU A 32 51.60 -2.09 13.43
CA GLU A 32 50.61 -1.03 13.39
C GLU A 32 50.45 -0.67 11.91
N THR A 33 49.72 -1.46 11.14
CA THR A 33 49.16 -1.03 9.83
C THR A 33 48.43 -2.21 9.13
N ILE A 34 47.65 -3.03 9.82
CA ILE A 34 46.69 -3.96 9.17
C ILE A 34 45.33 -3.90 9.86
N GLY A 35 44.97 -2.78 10.47
CA GLY A 35 43.65 -2.52 11.06
C GLY A 35 42.72 -1.68 10.19
N GLY A 36 43.14 -1.32 8.96
CA GLY A 36 42.37 -0.38 8.14
C GLY A 36 41.85 -0.92 6.81
N TRP A 37 41.66 -2.24 6.68
CA TRP A 37 41.21 -2.85 5.43
C TRP A 37 39.94 -3.72 5.58
N PHE A 38 39.20 -3.60 6.67
CA PHE A 38 37.94 -4.28 6.91
C PHE A 38 36.85 -3.35 7.47
N ASP A 39 36.99 -2.04 7.33
CA ASP A 39 35.87 -1.13 7.32
C ASP A 39 35.49 -0.88 5.83
N ASP A 40 35.10 -1.91 5.12
CA ASP A 40 34.09 -1.74 4.10
C ASP A 40 32.80 -1.47 4.88
N ASP A 41 32.51 -0.20 5.14
CA ASP A 41 31.14 0.24 5.35
C ASP A 41 30.39 -0.34 4.15
N ASP A 42 29.62 -1.41 4.36
CA ASP A 42 28.69 -1.96 3.35
C ASP A 42 27.67 -0.86 3.07
N TYR A 43 28.06 0.09 2.20
CA TYR A 43 27.16 1.15 1.73
C TYR A 43 26.05 0.50 0.93
N ASP A 44 24.91 0.26 1.57
CA ASP A 44 23.68 -0.12 0.90
C ASP A 44 23.03 1.15 0.33
N PRO A 45 23.04 1.34 -1.01
CA PRO A 45 22.42 2.51 -1.62
C PRO A 45 20.90 2.58 -1.42
N THR A 46 20.28 1.54 -0.85
CA THR A 46 18.84 1.45 -0.56
C THR A 46 18.54 1.58 0.93
N GLU A 47 19.53 1.92 1.75
CA GLU A 47 19.33 2.19 3.17
C GLU A 47 18.43 3.44 3.35
N PRO A 48 17.39 3.38 4.22
CA PRO A 48 16.53 4.52 4.48
C PRO A 48 17.32 5.74 4.96
N VAL A 49 17.05 6.89 4.36
CA VAL A 49 17.69 8.16 4.74
C VAL A 49 17.33 8.51 6.18
N GLU A 50 18.33 8.90 6.99
CA GLU A 50 18.11 9.43 8.33
C GLU A 50 17.28 10.73 8.29
N LEU A 51 16.34 10.85 9.24
CA LEU A 51 15.48 12.03 9.32
C LEU A 51 16.23 13.24 9.88
N ASN A 52 16.33 14.29 9.09
CA ASN A 52 16.88 15.56 9.53
C ASN A 52 15.92 16.32 10.46
N ASP A 53 16.48 17.20 11.29
CA ASP A 53 15.69 18.20 11.99
C ASP A 53 14.99 19.12 11.01
N ILE A 54 13.75 19.50 11.32
CA ILE A 54 12.91 20.38 10.48
C ILE A 54 12.53 21.64 11.23
N GLU A 55 12.28 22.72 10.49
CA GLU A 55 11.61 23.90 11.02
C GLU A 55 10.09 23.67 10.96
N GLU A 56 9.49 23.29 12.08
CA GLU A 56 8.05 23.06 12.14
C GLU A 56 7.26 24.36 11.99
N LYS A 57 6.50 24.45 10.90
CA LYS A 57 5.57 25.55 10.59
C LYS A 57 4.11 25.14 10.79
N VAL A 58 3.86 23.87 10.90
CA VAL A 58 2.54 23.28 11.15
C VAL A 58 2.65 22.15 12.13
N VAL A 59 1.68 22.04 13.02
CA VAL A 59 1.58 21.02 14.07
C VAL A 59 0.32 20.22 13.84
N LEU A 60 0.40 18.94 14.18
CA LEU A 60 -0.72 18.01 14.21
C LEU A 60 -1.17 17.84 15.65
N ASP A 61 -2.26 18.48 16.02
CA ASP A 61 -2.84 18.38 17.37
C ASP A 61 -3.83 17.21 17.43
N LYS A 62 -3.54 16.22 18.30
CA LYS A 62 -4.40 15.05 18.42
C LYS A 62 -5.74 15.41 19.04
N ARG A 63 -6.82 15.34 18.25
CA ARG A 63 -8.19 15.59 18.67
C ARG A 63 -8.77 14.41 19.44
N TRP A 64 -8.61 13.22 18.93
CA TRP A 64 -9.05 11.96 19.53
C TRP A 64 -8.33 10.76 18.92
N SER A 65 -8.34 9.63 19.63
CA SER A 65 -7.93 8.32 19.08
C SER A 65 -8.88 7.23 19.57
N ARG A 66 -9.01 6.16 18.77
CA ARG A 66 -9.80 4.98 19.07
C ARG A 66 -9.17 3.75 18.44
N SER A 67 -9.00 2.70 19.23
CA SER A 67 -8.55 1.40 18.73
C SER A 67 -9.73 0.65 18.08
N ILE A 68 -9.47 0.00 16.96
CA ILE A 68 -10.40 -0.83 16.18
C ILE A 68 -9.63 -2.09 15.78
N GLY A 69 -9.85 -3.18 16.47
CA GLY A 69 -9.21 -4.47 16.29
C GLY A 69 -7.67 -4.42 16.24
N ASP A 70 -7.10 -5.40 15.56
CA ASP A 70 -5.65 -5.54 15.34
C ASP A 70 -5.15 -4.76 14.09
N GLY A 71 -5.96 -3.85 13.56
CA GLY A 71 -5.62 -2.99 12.43
C GLY A 71 -5.36 -3.73 11.13
N GLN A 72 -4.20 -3.50 10.52
CA GLN A 72 -3.86 -4.07 9.20
C GLN A 72 -3.36 -5.52 9.29
N GLY A 73 -3.02 -6.02 10.49
CA GLY A 73 -2.48 -7.36 10.68
C GLY A 73 -1.16 -7.62 9.95
N ASP A 74 -0.71 -8.88 9.97
CA ASP A 74 0.55 -9.32 9.36
C ASP A 74 0.48 -9.53 7.83
N GLY A 75 -0.73 -9.48 7.25
CA GLY A 75 -0.99 -9.82 5.85
C GLY A 75 -0.59 -8.78 4.81
N LEU A 76 0.05 -7.69 5.20
CA LEU A 76 0.36 -6.54 4.35
C LEU A 76 -0.88 -5.96 3.66
N TYR A 77 -2.02 -5.96 4.36
CA TYR A 77 -3.28 -5.44 3.85
C TYR A 77 -3.30 -3.90 3.80
N HIS A 78 -4.17 -3.39 2.93
CA HIS A 78 -4.53 -1.98 2.84
C HIS A 78 -6.04 -1.84 3.08
N ILE A 79 -6.47 -2.12 4.33
CA ILE A 79 -7.87 -1.99 4.74
C ILE A 79 -8.12 -0.51 5.02
N ASN A 80 -8.62 0.19 4.01
CA ASN A 80 -8.80 1.64 4.06
C ASN A 80 -10.09 2.01 4.80
N PRO A 81 -10.05 2.91 5.79
CA PRO A 81 -11.25 3.48 6.38
C PRO A 81 -11.97 4.40 5.37
N LEU A 82 -13.25 4.60 5.58
CA LEU A 82 -14.09 5.46 4.74
C LEU A 82 -14.82 6.50 5.57
N LEU A 83 -14.72 7.78 5.20
CA LEU A 83 -15.48 8.87 5.79
C LEU A 83 -16.64 9.27 4.87
N GLU A 84 -17.87 9.18 5.39
CA GLU A 84 -19.06 9.68 4.71
C GLU A 84 -20.10 10.18 5.72
N GLY A 85 -20.61 11.38 5.48
CA GLY A 85 -21.67 11.96 6.32
C GLY A 85 -21.27 12.20 7.77
N GLY A 86 -19.97 12.48 8.03
CA GLY A 86 -19.44 12.70 9.38
C GLY A 86 -19.29 11.42 10.21
N ILE A 87 -19.32 10.25 9.55
CA ILE A 87 -19.07 8.93 10.14
C ILE A 87 -17.87 8.31 9.43
N ILE A 88 -16.92 7.79 10.21
CA ILE A 88 -15.84 6.96 9.71
C ILE A 88 -16.22 5.50 9.94
N TYR A 89 -16.20 4.72 8.88
CA TYR A 89 -16.32 3.28 8.90
C TYR A 89 -14.92 2.69 8.73
N ALA A 90 -14.50 1.85 9.66
CA ALA A 90 -13.22 1.18 9.60
C ALA A 90 -13.39 -0.31 9.88
N ALA A 91 -12.50 -1.10 9.34
CA ALA A 91 -12.45 -2.55 9.55
C ALA A 91 -11.01 -2.95 9.87
N SER A 92 -10.85 -4.02 10.62
CA SER A 92 -9.59 -4.60 11.03
C SER A 92 -9.42 -5.99 10.43
N SER A 93 -8.19 -6.42 10.28
CA SER A 93 -7.85 -7.72 9.68
C SER A 93 -8.35 -8.92 10.45
N ASP A 94 -8.57 -8.79 11.78
CA ASP A 94 -9.13 -9.81 12.66
C ASP A 94 -10.66 -9.93 12.59
N GLY A 95 -11.34 -9.01 11.86
CA GLY A 95 -12.78 -9.05 11.63
C GLY A 95 -13.59 -8.01 12.39
N GLU A 96 -12.97 -7.17 13.22
CA GLU A 96 -13.69 -6.06 13.84
C GLU A 96 -14.06 -4.99 12.79
N VAL A 97 -15.32 -4.55 12.80
CA VAL A 97 -15.84 -3.47 11.96
C VAL A 97 -16.56 -2.47 12.84
N ALA A 98 -16.24 -1.20 12.68
CA ALA A 98 -16.79 -0.15 13.53
C ALA A 98 -17.24 1.09 12.73
N ALA A 99 -18.26 1.76 13.25
CA ALA A 99 -18.67 3.10 12.83
C ALA A 99 -18.41 4.11 13.96
N VAL A 100 -17.67 5.16 13.63
CA VAL A 100 -17.19 6.15 14.59
C VAL A 100 -17.57 7.56 14.12
N ARG A 101 -18.03 8.42 15.01
CA ARG A 101 -18.24 9.84 14.69
C ARG A 101 -16.91 10.52 14.40
N ALA A 102 -16.79 11.11 13.24
CA ALA A 102 -15.56 11.75 12.77
C ALA A 102 -15.13 12.95 13.65
N ASP A 103 -16.11 13.72 14.18
CA ASP A 103 -15.85 14.93 14.99
C ASP A 103 -15.32 14.62 16.41
N THR A 104 -15.69 13.48 17.00
CA THR A 104 -15.48 13.18 18.42
C THR A 104 -14.83 11.84 18.72
N GLY A 105 -14.64 10.96 17.72
CA GLY A 105 -14.20 9.59 17.93
C GLY A 105 -15.21 8.71 18.69
N LYS A 106 -16.48 9.18 18.86
CA LYS A 106 -17.51 8.41 19.57
C LYS A 106 -17.93 7.21 18.74
N LEU A 107 -17.81 6.02 19.35
CA LEU A 107 -18.35 4.78 18.76
C LEU A 107 -19.87 4.88 18.61
N LEU A 108 -20.36 4.56 17.42
CA LEU A 108 -21.77 4.43 17.12
C LEU A 108 -22.21 2.98 17.25
N TRP A 109 -21.47 2.08 16.63
CA TRP A 109 -21.57 0.65 16.73
C TRP A 109 -20.25 -0.03 16.35
N ASP A 110 -20.04 -1.23 16.83
CA ASP A 110 -19.02 -2.18 16.41
C ASP A 110 -19.64 -3.58 16.27
N THR A 111 -19.03 -4.38 15.41
CA THR A 111 -19.38 -5.78 15.21
C THR A 111 -18.12 -6.58 14.92
N GLU A 112 -18.07 -7.81 15.42
CA GLU A 112 -17.00 -8.76 15.16
C GLU A 112 -17.49 -9.81 14.16
N LEU A 113 -16.81 -9.87 13.02
CA LEU A 113 -17.05 -10.90 12.01
C LEU A 113 -16.08 -12.05 12.28
N GLU A 114 -16.59 -13.27 12.39
CA GLU A 114 -15.77 -14.47 12.61
C GLU A 114 -15.03 -14.87 11.31
N LEU A 115 -14.32 -13.92 10.67
CA LEU A 115 -13.56 -14.13 9.44
C LEU A 115 -12.50 -13.02 9.23
N PRO A 116 -11.34 -13.34 8.61
CA PRO A 116 -10.32 -12.35 8.34
C PRO A 116 -10.72 -11.41 7.19
N ILE A 117 -10.63 -10.10 7.45
CA ILE A 117 -10.85 -9.05 6.45
C ILE A 117 -9.51 -8.72 5.78
N SER A 118 -9.53 -8.53 4.47
CA SER A 118 -8.35 -8.18 3.66
C SER A 118 -8.55 -6.94 2.79
N GLY A 119 -9.80 -6.52 2.58
CA GLY A 119 -10.15 -5.35 1.75
C GLY A 119 -11.39 -4.64 2.26
N GLY A 120 -11.35 -3.34 2.27
CA GLY A 120 -12.47 -2.51 2.72
C GLY A 120 -12.02 -1.07 2.98
N VAL A 121 -12.92 -0.18 3.32
CA VAL A 121 -14.38 -0.27 3.39
C VAL A 121 -14.97 0.37 2.15
N GLY A 122 -15.80 -0.34 1.42
CA GLY A 122 -16.65 0.25 0.38
C GLY A 122 -18.01 0.64 0.95
N LYS A 123 -18.69 1.64 0.34
CA LYS A 123 -20.00 2.09 0.83
C LYS A 123 -20.90 2.57 -0.30
N TYR A 124 -22.18 2.27 -0.17
CA TYR A 124 -23.23 2.89 -0.95
C TYR A 124 -24.48 3.04 -0.09
N ARG A 125 -24.89 4.27 0.22
CA ARG A 125 -26.03 4.61 1.09
C ARG A 125 -25.95 3.90 2.46
N ASP A 126 -26.87 2.97 2.72
CA ASP A 126 -27.02 2.17 3.94
C ASP A 126 -26.23 0.85 3.92
N ALA A 127 -25.44 0.61 2.89
CA ALA A 127 -24.67 -0.62 2.73
C ALA A 127 -23.16 -0.36 2.84
N LEU A 128 -22.44 -1.22 3.58
CA LEU A 128 -20.99 -1.34 3.60
C LEU A 128 -20.58 -2.61 2.85
N PHE A 129 -19.39 -2.57 2.26
CA PHE A 129 -18.82 -3.71 1.54
C PHE A 129 -17.41 -3.97 2.02
N LEU A 130 -17.12 -5.25 2.27
CA LEU A 130 -15.82 -5.73 2.72
C LEU A 130 -15.36 -6.90 1.86
N GLY A 131 -14.06 -7.07 1.75
CA GLY A 131 -13.40 -8.22 1.16
C GLY A 131 -12.76 -9.09 2.24
N GLY A 132 -12.91 -10.41 2.13
CA GLY A 132 -12.29 -11.38 3.02
C GLY A 132 -11.07 -12.04 2.39
N ALA A 133 -10.10 -12.43 3.23
CA ALA A 133 -8.90 -13.14 2.82
C ALA A 133 -9.20 -14.53 2.25
N ASP A 134 -10.30 -15.15 2.68
CA ASP A 134 -10.75 -16.46 2.21
C ASP A 134 -11.56 -16.40 0.88
N GLY A 135 -11.51 -15.26 0.18
CA GLY A 135 -12.26 -15.09 -1.07
C GLY A 135 -13.73 -14.82 -0.84
N LEU A 136 -14.06 -13.91 0.05
CA LEU A 136 -15.41 -13.49 0.36
C LEU A 136 -15.65 -12.03 -0.01
N VAL A 137 -16.86 -11.74 -0.45
CA VAL A 137 -17.41 -10.39 -0.56
C VAL A 137 -18.60 -10.30 0.40
N LEU A 138 -18.60 -9.31 1.28
CA LEU A 138 -19.63 -9.12 2.28
C LEU A 138 -20.37 -7.81 2.05
N ARG A 139 -21.69 -7.82 2.30
CA ARG A 139 -22.49 -6.64 2.49
C ARG A 139 -23.01 -6.58 3.92
N LEU A 140 -22.72 -5.47 4.59
CA LEU A 140 -23.25 -5.17 5.91
C LEU A 140 -24.22 -3.98 5.85
N SER A 141 -25.05 -3.85 6.87
CA SER A 141 -25.83 -2.65 7.14
C SER A 141 -24.91 -1.56 7.70
N ALA A 142 -24.94 -0.35 7.15
CA ALA A 142 -24.19 0.77 7.70
C ALA A 142 -24.80 1.34 8.98
N GLU A 143 -26.03 0.94 9.32
CA GLU A 143 -26.76 1.42 10.52
C GLU A 143 -26.28 0.73 11.79
N ASP A 144 -25.97 -0.59 11.71
CA ASP A 144 -25.68 -1.42 12.87
C ASP A 144 -24.59 -2.48 12.66
N GLY A 145 -23.97 -2.56 11.47
CA GLY A 145 -22.95 -3.53 11.13
C GLY A 145 -23.45 -4.96 10.87
N SER A 146 -24.76 -5.21 10.90
CA SER A 146 -25.30 -6.55 10.69
C SER A 146 -25.08 -7.03 9.26
N GLU A 147 -24.71 -8.33 9.11
CA GLU A 147 -24.51 -8.95 7.80
C GLU A 147 -25.82 -9.10 7.06
N VAL A 148 -25.87 -8.62 5.80
CA VAL A 148 -27.02 -8.74 4.90
C VAL A 148 -26.85 -9.95 3.98
N TRP A 149 -25.69 -10.10 3.37
CA TRP A 149 -25.30 -11.24 2.55
C TRP A 149 -23.78 -11.36 2.43
N ARG A 150 -23.33 -12.57 2.08
CA ARG A 150 -21.98 -12.86 1.64
C ARG A 150 -21.97 -13.65 0.34
N ALA A 151 -20.93 -13.49 -0.46
CA ALA A 151 -20.75 -14.19 -1.73
C ALA A 151 -19.30 -14.64 -1.89
N ASP A 152 -19.12 -15.82 -2.54
CA ASP A 152 -17.80 -16.40 -2.78
C ASP A 152 -17.19 -15.91 -4.08
N VAL A 153 -15.88 -15.64 -4.03
CA VAL A 153 -14.98 -15.43 -5.17
C VAL A 153 -13.82 -16.43 -5.10
N SER A 154 -13.07 -16.56 -6.18
CA SER A 154 -12.01 -17.58 -6.30
C SER A 154 -10.68 -17.20 -5.67
N GLY A 155 -10.50 -15.95 -5.29
CA GLY A 155 -9.26 -15.42 -4.73
C GLY A 155 -9.53 -14.37 -3.67
N GLU A 156 -8.51 -14.04 -2.92
CA GLU A 156 -8.53 -13.02 -1.88
C GLU A 156 -9.00 -11.66 -2.43
N VAL A 157 -9.78 -10.90 -1.65
CA VAL A 157 -10.31 -9.58 -2.03
C VAL A 157 -9.56 -8.51 -1.26
N LEU A 158 -8.49 -7.97 -1.85
CA LEU A 158 -7.57 -7.03 -1.22
C LEU A 158 -8.00 -5.56 -1.30
N ALA A 159 -8.93 -5.26 -2.20
CA ALA A 159 -9.45 -3.90 -2.39
C ALA A 159 -10.92 -3.80 -1.98
N ALA A 160 -11.33 -2.62 -1.54
CA ALA A 160 -12.71 -2.36 -1.13
C ALA A 160 -13.70 -2.63 -2.29
N PRO A 161 -14.68 -3.54 -2.15
CA PRO A 161 -15.74 -3.69 -3.14
C PRO A 161 -16.55 -2.40 -3.28
N GLN A 162 -16.99 -2.09 -4.50
CA GLN A 162 -17.68 -0.84 -4.82
C GLN A 162 -19.11 -1.12 -5.35
N SER A 163 -20.02 -0.17 -5.18
CA SER A 163 -21.40 -0.34 -5.68
C SER A 163 -21.99 0.97 -6.21
N ASN A 164 -22.95 0.82 -7.14
CA ASN A 164 -23.85 1.91 -7.56
C ASN A 164 -25.29 1.74 -7.04
N GLY A 165 -25.54 0.74 -6.19
CA GLY A 165 -26.85 0.39 -5.65
C GLY A 165 -27.67 -0.59 -6.50
N THR A 166 -27.13 -1.05 -7.63
CA THR A 166 -27.72 -2.16 -8.42
C THR A 166 -26.73 -3.32 -8.54
N VAL A 167 -25.46 -3.03 -8.71
CA VAL A 167 -24.38 -4.02 -8.79
C VAL A 167 -23.32 -3.70 -7.76
N VAL A 168 -22.81 -4.72 -7.08
CA VAL A 168 -21.60 -4.67 -6.28
C VAL A 168 -20.46 -5.28 -7.09
N VAL A 169 -19.34 -4.59 -7.19
CA VAL A 169 -18.15 -5.04 -7.94
C VAL A 169 -17.02 -5.31 -6.97
N ALA A 170 -16.42 -6.48 -7.07
CA ALA A 170 -15.22 -6.85 -6.32
C ALA A 170 -14.14 -7.35 -7.29
N GLN A 171 -12.89 -6.98 -6.99
CA GLN A 171 -11.71 -7.49 -7.67
C GLN A 171 -10.99 -8.46 -6.74
N SER A 172 -10.69 -9.65 -7.21
CA SER A 172 -9.91 -10.64 -6.48
C SER A 172 -8.48 -10.72 -7.01
N TYR A 173 -7.56 -11.11 -6.11
CA TYR A 173 -6.11 -11.16 -6.37
C TYR A 173 -5.73 -12.08 -7.54
N ASP A 174 -6.57 -13.06 -7.89
CA ASP A 174 -6.40 -13.95 -9.03
C ASP A 174 -6.77 -13.33 -10.39
N GLY A 175 -6.88 -11.99 -10.45
CA GLY A 175 -7.11 -11.21 -11.68
C GLY A 175 -8.54 -11.19 -12.17
N LYS A 176 -9.51 -11.54 -11.31
CA LYS A 176 -10.92 -11.51 -11.66
C LYS A 176 -11.62 -10.27 -11.11
N VAL A 177 -12.54 -9.75 -11.90
CA VAL A 177 -13.50 -8.73 -11.48
C VAL A 177 -14.90 -9.35 -11.59
N SER A 178 -15.62 -9.39 -10.49
CA SER A 178 -16.95 -9.99 -10.42
C SER A 178 -18.01 -8.96 -10.04
N GLY A 179 -19.16 -9.04 -10.70
CA GLY A 179 -20.34 -8.23 -10.38
C GLY A 179 -21.40 -9.09 -9.69
N PHE A 180 -22.00 -8.54 -8.63
CA PHE A 180 -23.04 -9.20 -7.84
C PHE A 180 -24.27 -8.32 -7.79
N ASP A 181 -25.45 -8.92 -7.72
CA ASP A 181 -26.69 -8.21 -7.44
C ASP A 181 -26.61 -7.53 -6.07
N PHE A 182 -26.92 -6.24 -6.04
CA PHE A 182 -26.79 -5.44 -4.81
C PHE A 182 -27.68 -5.98 -3.67
N ALA A 183 -28.89 -6.43 -3.97
CA ALA A 183 -29.85 -6.84 -2.95
C ALA A 183 -29.58 -8.27 -2.42
N THR A 184 -29.20 -9.18 -3.30
CA THR A 184 -29.15 -10.62 -3.01
C THR A 184 -27.74 -11.18 -2.88
N GLY A 185 -26.71 -10.51 -3.41
CA GLY A 185 -25.36 -11.05 -3.50
C GLY A 185 -25.20 -12.13 -4.59
N GLU A 186 -26.22 -12.38 -5.42
CA GLU A 186 -26.11 -13.32 -6.53
C GLU A 186 -25.08 -12.83 -7.56
N LYS A 187 -24.19 -13.72 -7.98
CA LYS A 187 -23.15 -13.39 -8.97
C LYS A 187 -23.77 -13.23 -10.36
N LEU A 188 -23.63 -12.04 -10.93
CA LEU A 188 -24.19 -11.68 -12.24
C LEU A 188 -23.23 -11.98 -13.38
N TRP A 189 -21.95 -11.65 -13.18
CA TRP A 189 -20.90 -11.81 -14.18
C TRP A 189 -19.51 -11.90 -13.55
N THR A 190 -18.54 -12.40 -14.31
CA THR A 190 -17.12 -12.37 -13.97
C THR A 190 -16.32 -12.08 -15.22
N HIS A 191 -15.45 -11.08 -15.14
CA HIS A 191 -14.39 -10.81 -16.10
C HIS A 191 -13.10 -11.44 -15.60
N ILE A 192 -12.32 -12.07 -16.49
CA ILE A 192 -11.04 -12.72 -16.17
C ILE A 192 -9.94 -12.02 -16.95
N SER A 193 -8.94 -11.51 -16.26
CA SER A 193 -7.72 -10.96 -16.85
C SER A 193 -6.54 -11.92 -16.63
N ASP A 194 -5.58 -11.87 -17.53
CA ASP A 194 -4.34 -12.63 -17.38
C ASP A 194 -3.52 -12.08 -16.21
N VAL A 195 -3.07 -12.97 -15.32
CA VAL A 195 -2.19 -12.64 -14.19
C VAL A 195 -0.77 -13.08 -14.54
N PRO A 196 0.23 -12.21 -14.43
CA PRO A 196 1.64 -12.59 -14.57
C PRO A 196 2.05 -13.66 -13.57
N VAL A 197 3.13 -14.39 -13.88
CA VAL A 197 3.68 -15.46 -13.01
C VAL A 197 4.13 -14.89 -11.65
N LEU A 198 4.62 -13.66 -11.64
CA LEU A 198 5.02 -12.94 -10.43
C LEU A 198 4.35 -11.56 -10.42
N THR A 199 3.68 -11.25 -9.33
CA THR A 199 2.99 -9.99 -9.06
C THR A 199 3.33 -9.49 -7.66
N LEU A 200 3.09 -8.23 -7.39
CA LEU A 200 3.04 -7.72 -6.03
C LEU A 200 1.74 -8.21 -5.36
N ARG A 201 1.72 -8.15 -4.02
CA ARG A 201 0.50 -8.45 -3.27
C ARG A 201 -0.35 -7.20 -3.14
N GLY A 202 -1.28 -7.02 -4.04
CA GLY A 202 -2.18 -5.88 -4.06
C GLY A 202 -3.23 -5.99 -5.17
N THR A 203 -4.25 -5.16 -5.10
CA THR A 203 -5.20 -4.89 -6.17
C THR A 203 -5.71 -3.46 -6.02
N SER A 204 -5.83 -2.74 -7.12
CA SER A 204 -6.42 -1.40 -7.09
C SER A 204 -7.92 -1.46 -6.77
N THR A 205 -8.42 -0.52 -5.98
CA THR A 205 -9.86 -0.39 -5.75
C THR A 205 -10.58 -0.07 -7.05
N PRO A 206 -11.57 -0.86 -7.48
CA PRO A 206 -12.37 -0.57 -8.65
C PRO A 206 -13.11 0.77 -8.51
N ILE A 207 -13.24 1.51 -9.60
CA ILE A 207 -13.98 2.78 -9.62
C ILE A 207 -15.21 2.61 -10.49
N ILE A 208 -16.39 2.99 -9.98
CA ILE A 208 -17.63 3.00 -10.75
C ILE A 208 -17.94 4.42 -11.22
N GLN A 209 -18.02 4.61 -12.54
CA GLN A 209 -18.41 5.87 -13.16
C GLN A 209 -19.58 5.64 -14.12
N GLY A 210 -20.78 6.01 -13.70
CA GLY A 210 -22.00 5.74 -14.46
C GLY A 210 -22.24 4.23 -14.63
N ASN A 211 -22.22 3.74 -15.89
CA ASN A 211 -22.34 2.32 -16.20
C ASN A 211 -21.01 1.64 -16.52
N THR A 212 -19.89 2.26 -16.14
CA THR A 212 -18.56 1.73 -16.40
C THR A 212 -17.85 1.43 -15.08
N VAL A 213 -17.27 0.24 -14.96
CA VAL A 213 -16.29 -0.15 -13.93
C VAL A 213 -14.91 0.05 -14.49
N ILE A 214 -14.05 0.71 -13.74
CA ILE A 214 -12.64 0.93 -14.09
C ILE A 214 -11.80 0.16 -13.08
N ALA A 215 -10.93 -0.73 -13.56
CA ALA A 215 -10.05 -1.55 -12.71
C ALA A 215 -8.63 -1.59 -13.29
N GLY A 216 -7.63 -1.56 -12.41
CA GLY A 216 -6.21 -1.77 -12.72
C GLY A 216 -5.82 -3.22 -12.53
N PHE A 217 -4.84 -3.70 -13.31
CA PHE A 217 -4.42 -5.09 -13.31
C PHE A 217 -2.90 -5.23 -13.21
N ALA A 218 -2.47 -6.40 -12.77
CA ALA A 218 -1.05 -6.74 -12.60
C ALA A 218 -0.24 -6.81 -13.90
N ASP A 219 -0.90 -6.87 -15.06
CA ASP A 219 -0.23 -6.81 -16.38
C ASP A 219 0.02 -5.37 -16.87
N GLY A 220 -0.21 -4.37 -16.03
CA GLY A 220 -0.02 -2.95 -16.33
C GLY A 220 -1.11 -2.32 -17.19
N LYS A 221 -2.29 -2.93 -17.24
CA LYS A 221 -3.48 -2.40 -17.92
C LYS A 221 -4.48 -1.80 -16.96
N VAL A 222 -5.25 -0.85 -17.46
CA VAL A 222 -6.50 -0.39 -16.90
C VAL A 222 -7.62 -0.73 -17.88
N LEU A 223 -8.65 -1.39 -17.40
CA LEU A 223 -9.83 -1.71 -18.19
C LEU A 223 -11.03 -0.87 -17.73
N GLY A 224 -11.77 -0.35 -18.70
CA GLY A 224 -13.15 0.10 -18.49
C GLY A 224 -14.09 -0.99 -18.96
N MET A 225 -14.92 -1.47 -18.07
CA MET A 225 -15.85 -2.58 -18.32
C MET A 225 -17.28 -2.13 -18.11
N SER A 226 -18.20 -2.75 -18.81
CA SER A 226 -19.65 -2.56 -18.61
C SER A 226 -20.05 -3.08 -17.22
N LEU A 227 -20.68 -2.25 -16.42
CA LEU A 227 -21.18 -2.63 -15.10
C LEU A 227 -22.28 -3.71 -15.20
N THR A 228 -22.97 -3.79 -16.35
CA THR A 228 -24.12 -4.70 -16.54
C THR A 228 -23.70 -6.15 -16.76
N ASP A 229 -22.61 -6.38 -17.52
CA ASP A 229 -22.21 -7.70 -17.96
C ASP A 229 -20.71 -7.99 -17.91
N GLY A 230 -19.90 -7.05 -17.41
CA GLY A 230 -18.43 -7.19 -17.30
C GLY A 230 -17.68 -7.15 -18.65
N SER A 231 -18.34 -6.86 -19.77
CA SER A 231 -17.68 -6.77 -21.08
C SER A 231 -16.75 -5.56 -21.15
N VAL A 232 -15.55 -5.72 -21.76
CA VAL A 232 -14.58 -4.64 -21.92
C VAL A 232 -15.08 -3.61 -22.91
N VAL A 233 -15.18 -2.36 -22.46
CA VAL A 233 -15.54 -1.19 -23.26
C VAL A 233 -14.31 -0.52 -23.84
N TRP A 234 -13.25 -0.40 -23.02
CA TRP A 234 -11.96 0.14 -23.45
C TRP A 234 -10.81 -0.44 -22.61
N GLU A 235 -9.62 -0.39 -23.18
CA GLU A 235 -8.36 -0.77 -22.54
C GLU A 235 -7.36 0.37 -22.64
N ALA A 236 -6.62 0.65 -21.57
CA ALA A 236 -5.48 1.55 -21.57
C ALA A 236 -4.27 0.85 -20.95
N ARG A 237 -3.19 0.74 -21.70
CA ARG A 237 -1.94 0.17 -21.20
C ARG A 237 -1.07 1.27 -20.60
N VAL A 238 -0.87 1.22 -19.28
CA VAL A 238 -0.05 2.16 -18.52
C VAL A 238 1.41 1.76 -18.55
N ALA A 239 1.70 0.49 -18.32
CA ALA A 239 3.05 -0.05 -18.33
C ALA A 239 3.13 -1.30 -19.20
N ILE A 240 4.34 -1.63 -19.62
CA ILE A 240 4.63 -2.83 -20.42
C ILE A 240 5.73 -3.58 -19.69
N PRO A 241 5.53 -4.87 -19.34
CA PRO A 241 6.57 -5.70 -18.73
C PRO A 241 7.86 -5.68 -19.55
N GLN A 242 8.98 -5.32 -18.91
CA GLN A 242 10.29 -5.25 -19.56
C GLN A 242 11.32 -5.90 -18.64
N GLY A 243 12.35 -6.50 -19.22
CA GLY A 243 13.42 -7.13 -18.46
C GLY A 243 13.61 -8.59 -18.79
N ARG A 244 14.62 -9.21 -18.18
CA ARG A 244 15.05 -10.60 -18.42
C ARG A 244 14.55 -11.57 -17.35
N SER A 245 14.29 -11.07 -16.15
CA SER A 245 13.75 -11.84 -15.02
C SER A 245 12.27 -11.50 -14.81
N GLU A 246 11.53 -12.38 -14.14
CA GLU A 246 10.14 -12.11 -13.78
C GLU A 246 10.02 -10.92 -12.81
N ILE A 247 11.01 -10.72 -11.92
CA ILE A 247 11.05 -9.56 -10.99
C ILE A 247 11.15 -8.23 -11.77
N GLU A 248 11.99 -8.17 -12.80
CA GLU A 248 12.11 -6.97 -13.65
C GLU A 248 10.85 -6.67 -14.46
N ARG A 249 9.98 -7.67 -14.65
CA ARG A 249 8.76 -7.58 -15.46
C ARG A 249 7.50 -7.24 -14.68
N ILE A 250 7.59 -7.11 -13.36
CA ILE A 250 6.46 -6.68 -12.52
C ILE A 250 6.08 -5.25 -12.88
N VAL A 251 4.81 -5.02 -13.24
CA VAL A 251 4.27 -3.70 -13.64
C VAL A 251 2.88 -3.46 -13.05
N ASP A 252 2.61 -4.03 -11.92
CA ASP A 252 1.31 -4.09 -11.26
C ASP A 252 0.72 -2.69 -11.02
N ILE A 253 -0.60 -2.59 -11.18
CA ILE A 253 -1.40 -1.43 -10.81
C ILE A 253 -2.21 -1.81 -9.56
N ASP A 254 -1.57 -1.68 -8.40
CA ASP A 254 -2.14 -2.10 -7.11
C ASP A 254 -2.60 -0.92 -6.26
N GLY A 255 -1.91 0.21 -6.40
CA GLY A 255 -2.21 1.39 -5.61
C GLY A 255 -3.54 2.06 -5.98
N THR A 256 -4.02 2.89 -5.06
CA THR A 256 -5.25 3.65 -5.25
C THR A 256 -5.16 4.56 -6.48
N MET A 257 -6.10 4.38 -7.40
CA MET A 257 -6.30 5.27 -8.55
C MET A 257 -7.11 6.50 -8.13
N ALA A 258 -6.88 7.64 -8.76
CA ALA A 258 -7.62 8.88 -8.49
C ALA A 258 -8.44 9.32 -9.71
N LEU A 259 -9.75 9.46 -9.52
CA LEU A 259 -10.66 9.95 -10.56
C LEU A 259 -11.08 11.40 -10.27
N GLN A 260 -10.87 12.30 -11.23
CA GLN A 260 -11.38 13.66 -11.13
C GLN A 260 -12.09 14.07 -12.42
N GLY A 261 -13.41 14.15 -12.37
CA GLY A 261 -14.26 14.36 -13.54
C GLY A 261 -14.15 13.18 -14.50
N SER A 262 -13.59 13.41 -15.71
CA SER A 262 -13.34 12.37 -16.71
C SER A 262 -11.86 11.98 -16.82
N GLU A 263 -11.02 12.42 -15.91
CA GLU A 263 -9.59 12.13 -15.89
C GLU A 263 -9.26 11.16 -14.76
N LEU A 264 -8.76 10.00 -15.13
CA LEU A 264 -8.24 8.98 -14.24
C LEU A 264 -6.72 9.11 -14.16
N TYR A 265 -6.20 9.17 -12.94
CA TYR A 265 -4.77 9.14 -12.66
C TYR A 265 -4.41 7.81 -12.04
N VAL A 266 -3.35 7.21 -12.54
CA VAL A 266 -2.93 5.85 -12.16
C VAL A 266 -1.41 5.75 -12.23
N ALA A 267 -0.83 5.04 -11.27
CA ALA A 267 0.59 4.67 -11.29
C ALA A 267 0.75 3.16 -11.25
N SER A 268 1.86 2.68 -11.80
CA SER A 268 2.22 1.27 -11.76
C SER A 268 3.62 1.08 -11.14
N TYR A 269 3.85 -0.10 -10.58
CA TYR A 269 5.17 -0.51 -10.16
C TYR A 269 6.10 -0.66 -11.38
N GLN A 270 7.38 -0.32 -11.24
CA GLN A 270 8.41 -0.33 -12.30
C GLN A 270 7.93 0.23 -13.66
N GLY A 271 7.00 1.16 -13.62
CA GLY A 271 6.32 1.59 -14.81
C GLY A 271 6.16 3.10 -14.91
N ARG A 272 4.93 3.56 -14.88
CA ARG A 272 4.57 4.93 -15.21
C ARG A 272 3.42 5.43 -14.35
N ILE A 273 3.41 6.76 -14.17
CA ILE A 273 2.18 7.48 -13.87
C ILE A 273 1.54 7.94 -15.19
N ALA A 274 0.24 7.81 -15.29
CA ALA A 274 -0.52 8.22 -16.48
C ALA A 274 -1.82 8.91 -16.09
N ALA A 275 -2.26 9.86 -16.95
CA ALA A 275 -3.61 10.37 -16.95
C ALA A 275 -4.36 9.77 -18.14
N ILE A 276 -5.58 9.27 -17.90
CA ILE A 276 -6.41 8.57 -18.87
C ILE A 276 -7.78 9.26 -18.93
N GLU A 277 -8.27 9.56 -20.10
CA GLU A 277 -9.65 10.01 -20.32
C GLU A 277 -10.57 8.79 -20.26
N THR A 278 -11.53 8.79 -19.33
CA THR A 278 -12.29 7.58 -18.93
C THR A 278 -13.36 7.15 -19.93
N ARG A 279 -13.79 8.01 -20.86
CA ARG A 279 -14.82 7.67 -21.84
C ARG A 279 -14.34 6.63 -22.87
N ALA A 280 -13.06 6.72 -23.27
CA ALA A 280 -12.49 5.91 -24.33
C ALA A 280 -11.14 5.27 -23.98
N GLY A 281 -10.68 5.39 -22.74
CA GLY A 281 -9.39 4.86 -22.30
C GLY A 281 -8.17 5.57 -22.94
N ARG A 282 -8.36 6.79 -23.47
CA ARG A 282 -7.29 7.51 -24.18
C ARG A 282 -6.32 8.13 -23.18
N LYS A 283 -5.03 7.77 -23.28
CA LYS A 283 -3.99 8.41 -22.49
C LYS A 283 -3.85 9.88 -22.87
N LEU A 284 -3.91 10.77 -21.86
CA LEU A 284 -3.71 12.20 -22.00
C LEU A 284 -2.23 12.55 -21.89
N TRP A 285 -1.56 11.98 -20.91
CA TRP A 285 -0.11 12.08 -20.70
C TRP A 285 0.40 10.91 -19.87
N GLN A 286 1.71 10.71 -19.85
CA GLN A 286 2.38 9.72 -19.01
C GLN A 286 3.81 10.18 -18.67
N ARG A 287 4.35 9.71 -17.51
CA ARG A 287 5.71 9.93 -17.03
C ARG A 287 6.26 8.66 -16.42
N ASN A 288 7.57 8.51 -16.39
CA ASN A 288 8.22 7.38 -15.69
C ASN A 288 8.14 7.63 -14.19
N VAL A 289 7.59 6.69 -13.46
CA VAL A 289 7.47 6.65 -12.00
C VAL A 289 7.25 5.20 -11.61
N SER A 290 7.87 4.75 -10.53
CA SER A 290 7.59 3.43 -9.95
C SER A 290 6.89 3.65 -8.61
N ALA A 291 5.60 3.39 -8.52
CA ALA A 291 4.84 3.59 -7.29
C ALA A 291 3.93 2.39 -6.99
N VAL A 292 3.80 2.07 -5.71
CA VAL A 292 2.96 1.00 -5.18
C VAL A 292 1.72 1.57 -4.49
N SER A 293 1.89 2.62 -3.67
CA SER A 293 0.82 3.18 -2.82
C SER A 293 -0.29 3.92 -3.58
N GLY A 294 -0.07 4.21 -4.88
CA GLY A 294 -1.06 4.89 -5.71
C GLY A 294 -0.84 6.39 -5.85
N VAL A 295 -1.88 7.09 -6.28
CA VAL A 295 -1.83 8.52 -6.58
C VAL A 295 -2.96 9.27 -5.89
N SER A 296 -2.75 10.56 -5.67
CA SER A 296 -3.81 11.48 -5.23
C SER A 296 -3.83 12.76 -6.05
N VAL A 297 -4.95 13.47 -6.02
CA VAL A 297 -5.14 14.71 -6.76
C VAL A 297 -5.60 15.81 -5.82
N GLY A 298 -4.93 16.95 -5.88
CA GLY A 298 -5.28 18.13 -5.10
C GLY A 298 -4.60 19.38 -5.65
N PHE A 299 -5.24 20.55 -5.51
CA PHE A 299 -4.67 21.87 -5.83
C PHE A 299 -4.03 21.98 -7.24
N GLY A 300 -4.62 21.30 -8.22
CA GLY A 300 -4.12 21.29 -9.60
C GLY A 300 -2.90 20.41 -9.86
N ASN A 301 -2.52 19.58 -8.90
CA ASN A 301 -1.42 18.63 -8.99
C ASN A 301 -1.90 17.18 -8.87
N VAL A 302 -1.06 16.27 -9.32
CA VAL A 302 -1.12 14.84 -9.05
C VAL A 302 0.08 14.48 -8.20
N TYR A 303 -0.14 13.91 -7.02
CA TYR A 303 0.89 13.53 -6.08
C TYR A 303 1.13 12.03 -6.12
N VAL A 304 2.40 11.65 -6.02
CA VAL A 304 2.83 10.26 -5.95
C VAL A 304 4.09 10.18 -5.09
N ALA A 305 4.18 9.15 -4.25
CA ALA A 305 5.41 8.71 -3.62
C ALA A 305 5.94 7.50 -4.41
N ASP A 306 7.20 7.58 -4.86
CA ASP A 306 7.80 6.47 -5.58
C ASP A 306 8.50 5.49 -4.62
N ARG A 307 8.88 4.33 -5.16
CA ARG A 307 9.54 3.27 -4.38
C ARG A 307 10.87 3.69 -3.75
N ASP A 308 11.52 4.70 -4.31
CA ASP A 308 12.82 5.19 -3.83
C ASP A 308 12.61 6.32 -2.79
N GLY A 309 11.34 6.59 -2.38
CA GLY A 309 10.98 7.56 -1.35
C GLY A 309 10.89 9.00 -1.83
N THR A 310 10.92 9.25 -3.15
CA THR A 310 10.69 10.59 -3.71
C THR A 310 9.21 10.92 -3.72
N VAL A 311 8.81 12.01 -3.08
CA VAL A 311 7.47 12.56 -3.21
C VAL A 311 7.46 13.60 -4.35
N SER A 312 6.61 13.38 -5.35
CA SER A 312 6.51 14.24 -6.54
C SER A 312 5.14 14.86 -6.70
N ALA A 313 5.10 16.15 -7.04
CA ALA A 313 3.90 16.86 -7.47
C ALA A 313 3.95 17.14 -8.97
N PHE A 314 3.22 16.38 -9.75
CA PHE A 314 3.07 16.60 -11.19
C PHE A 314 1.96 17.61 -11.44
N LEU A 315 2.17 18.51 -12.40
CA LEU A 315 1.08 19.35 -12.90
C LEU A 315 0.00 18.46 -13.53
N ARG A 316 -1.25 18.66 -13.15
CA ARG A 316 -2.38 17.84 -13.61
C ARG A 316 -2.52 17.77 -15.13
N ASN A 317 -2.14 18.82 -15.84
CA ASN A 317 -2.14 18.86 -17.31
C ASN A 317 -0.96 18.10 -17.96
N GLY A 318 -0.06 17.51 -17.17
CA GLY A 318 1.10 16.75 -17.62
C GLY A 318 2.25 17.58 -18.20
N GLN A 319 2.20 18.92 -18.10
CA GLN A 319 3.23 19.78 -18.69
C GLN A 319 4.57 19.77 -17.93
N GLY A 320 4.57 19.30 -16.67
CA GLY A 320 5.81 19.26 -15.87
C GLY A 320 5.61 18.76 -14.46
N ILE A 321 6.70 18.85 -13.69
CA ILE A 321 6.76 18.61 -12.27
C ILE A 321 6.77 19.97 -11.58
N ARG A 322 5.94 20.18 -10.58
CA ARG A 322 5.94 21.38 -9.77
C ARG A 322 7.12 21.37 -8.80
N TRP A 323 7.26 20.25 -8.06
CA TRP A 323 8.36 20.00 -7.15
C TRP A 323 8.56 18.49 -6.94
N GLN A 324 9.73 18.14 -6.43
CA GLN A 324 10.08 16.81 -5.91
C GLN A 324 10.80 16.98 -4.58
N ASN A 325 10.47 16.15 -3.61
CA ASN A 325 11.19 16.03 -2.35
C ASN A 325 11.84 14.64 -2.28
N ILE A 326 13.14 14.61 -2.03
CA ILE A 326 13.97 13.39 -1.95
C ILE A 326 14.48 13.11 -0.53
N GLU A 327 14.09 13.94 0.44
CA GLU A 327 14.58 13.85 1.83
C GLU A 327 14.04 12.63 2.60
N LEU A 328 13.06 11.92 2.03
CA LEU A 328 12.46 10.71 2.57
C LEU A 328 12.87 9.46 1.79
N GLY A 329 14.09 9.46 1.24
CA GLY A 329 14.61 8.37 0.42
C GLY A 329 14.53 7.00 1.12
N TYR A 330 14.01 5.98 0.42
CA TYR A 330 13.86 4.59 0.84
C TYR A 330 13.09 4.36 2.16
N ARG A 331 12.18 5.29 2.51
CA ARG A 331 11.37 5.21 3.74
C ARG A 331 9.97 4.61 3.53
N GLU A 332 9.73 3.91 2.43
CA GLU A 332 8.49 3.17 2.14
C GLU A 332 7.21 3.98 2.42
N LEU A 333 7.05 5.08 1.69
CA LEU A 333 6.02 6.06 1.96
C LEU A 333 4.62 5.57 1.60
N SER A 334 3.64 5.92 2.43
CA SER A 334 2.22 5.77 2.14
C SER A 334 1.79 6.62 0.95
N ARG A 335 0.56 6.43 0.48
CA ARG A 335 -0.04 7.29 -0.55
C ARG A 335 -0.08 8.75 -0.06
N PRO A 336 0.45 9.72 -0.84
CA PRO A 336 0.37 11.12 -0.47
C PRO A 336 -1.09 11.58 -0.36
N THR A 337 -1.44 12.24 0.75
CA THR A 337 -2.80 12.73 1.00
C THR A 337 -2.81 14.25 1.07
N PRO A 338 -3.38 14.95 0.06
CA PRO A 338 -3.51 16.41 0.09
C PRO A 338 -4.47 16.85 1.20
N ILE A 339 -4.03 17.77 2.04
CA ILE A 339 -4.83 18.36 3.10
C ILE A 339 -4.50 19.86 3.25
N SER A 340 -5.51 20.74 3.19
CA SER A 340 -5.31 22.18 3.29
C SER A 340 -4.19 22.64 2.34
N SER A 341 -3.12 23.26 2.84
CA SER A 341 -1.96 23.73 2.05
C SER A 341 -0.81 22.72 2.03
N TYR A 342 -1.04 21.47 2.45
CA TYR A 342 -0.01 20.46 2.66
C TYR A 342 -0.33 19.15 1.96
N VAL A 343 0.67 18.26 1.94
CA VAL A 343 0.55 16.87 1.53
C VAL A 343 1.11 16.02 2.67
N ALA A 344 0.29 15.11 3.20
CA ALA A 344 0.69 14.18 4.24
C ALA A 344 1.20 12.87 3.64
N VAL A 345 2.28 12.31 4.18
CA VAL A 345 2.77 10.95 3.93
C VAL A 345 3.22 10.33 5.25
N VAL A 346 3.04 9.02 5.41
CA VAL A 346 3.57 8.26 6.55
C VAL A 346 4.68 7.34 6.05
N ASP A 347 5.75 7.21 6.83
CA ASP A 347 6.87 6.32 6.53
C ASP A 347 6.80 4.99 7.31
N PHE A 348 7.70 4.06 7.01
CA PHE A 348 7.73 2.72 7.61
C PHE A 348 8.02 2.72 9.12
N GLU A 349 8.68 3.77 9.65
CA GLU A 349 8.90 3.94 11.09
C GLU A 349 7.73 4.64 11.80
N GLY A 350 6.67 4.96 11.06
CA GLY A 350 5.45 5.58 11.56
C GLY A 350 5.50 7.09 11.71
N TYR A 351 6.52 7.75 11.15
CA TYR A 351 6.51 9.21 11.09
C TYR A 351 5.58 9.71 9.99
N LEU A 352 4.68 10.58 10.36
CA LEU A 352 3.84 11.35 9.46
C LEU A 352 4.52 12.66 9.14
N HIS A 353 4.78 12.92 7.86
CA HIS A 353 5.41 14.13 7.36
C HIS A 353 4.38 14.99 6.64
N LEU A 354 4.40 16.29 6.89
CA LEU A 354 3.61 17.29 6.17
C LEU A 354 4.54 18.09 5.23
N LEU A 355 4.29 17.96 3.92
CA LEU A 355 5.04 18.67 2.89
C LEU A 355 4.21 19.88 2.40
N SER A 356 4.85 21.03 2.20
CA SER A 356 4.24 22.21 1.59
C SER A 356 3.78 21.90 0.16
N GLN A 357 2.54 22.22 -0.19
CA GLN A 357 2.06 22.07 -1.57
C GLN A 357 2.71 23.02 -2.57
N VAL A 358 3.37 24.08 -2.09
CA VAL A 358 4.01 25.08 -2.93
C VAL A 358 5.31 24.58 -3.52
N ASP A 359 6.17 24.02 -2.66
CA ASP A 359 7.58 23.71 -2.97
C ASP A 359 8.04 22.32 -2.51
N GLY A 360 7.19 21.56 -1.77
CA GLY A 360 7.51 20.22 -1.28
C GLY A 360 8.40 20.18 -0.05
N THR A 361 8.70 21.32 0.59
CA THR A 361 9.48 21.38 1.84
C THR A 361 8.71 20.68 2.97
N ILE A 362 9.42 19.88 3.80
CA ILE A 362 8.83 19.27 4.99
C ILE A 362 8.67 20.37 6.05
N VAL A 363 7.44 20.59 6.51
CA VAL A 363 7.06 21.70 7.40
C VAL A 363 6.38 21.24 8.70
N GLY A 364 6.16 19.95 8.87
CA GLY A 364 5.61 19.36 10.08
C GLY A 364 5.90 17.87 10.13
N ARG A 365 6.04 17.34 11.35
CA ARG A 365 6.27 15.93 11.60
C ARG A 365 5.59 15.50 12.89
N GLU A 366 4.96 14.34 12.88
CA GLU A 366 4.35 13.70 14.04
C GLU A 366 4.60 12.19 13.94
N ARG A 367 4.43 11.46 15.03
CA ARG A 367 4.55 10.01 15.02
C ARG A 367 3.27 9.38 15.61
N PRO A 368 2.24 9.17 14.77
CA PRO A 368 0.98 8.57 15.20
C PRO A 368 1.14 7.21 15.88
N ASP A 369 1.96 6.35 15.28
CA ASP A 369 2.18 4.97 15.68
C ASP A 369 3.55 4.49 15.22
N SER A 370 4.25 3.70 16.05
CA SER A 370 5.56 3.12 15.70
C SER A 370 5.48 2.05 14.61
N ASP A 371 4.31 1.46 14.39
CA ASP A 371 4.09 0.40 13.41
C ASP A 371 3.69 0.95 12.03
N GLY A 372 3.60 2.29 11.91
CA GLY A 372 3.27 2.98 10.66
C GLY A 372 1.79 2.96 10.31
N ALA A 373 1.47 3.40 9.09
CA ALA A 373 0.12 3.37 8.55
C ALA A 373 0.16 3.08 7.04
N ARG A 374 -0.30 1.90 6.65
CA ARG A 374 -0.44 1.48 5.25
C ARG A 374 -1.76 1.92 4.64
N ALA A 375 -2.80 2.06 5.47
CA ALA A 375 -4.10 2.55 5.01
C ALA A 375 -4.00 3.98 4.48
N ASP A 376 -4.82 4.26 3.46
CA ASP A 376 -4.97 5.63 2.95
C ASP A 376 -5.49 6.55 4.06
N MET A 377 -4.80 7.67 4.27
CA MET A 377 -5.27 8.70 5.17
C MET A 377 -6.47 9.43 4.59
N ILE A 378 -7.36 9.93 5.45
CA ILE A 378 -8.53 10.73 5.07
C ILE A 378 -8.30 12.17 5.48
N ALA A 379 -8.56 13.11 4.57
CA ALA A 379 -8.49 14.54 4.84
C ALA A 379 -9.87 15.19 4.66
N GLU A 380 -10.36 15.90 5.66
CA GLU A 380 -11.58 16.70 5.62
C GLU A 380 -11.36 18.09 6.25
N GLY A 381 -11.34 19.14 5.41
CA GLY A 381 -10.99 20.48 5.87
C GLY A 381 -9.54 20.54 6.39
N ASN A 382 -9.39 20.88 7.67
CA ASN A 382 -8.10 20.89 8.38
C ASN A 382 -7.90 19.65 9.28
N ILE A 383 -8.73 18.63 9.14
CA ILE A 383 -8.65 17.41 9.95
C ILE A 383 -8.04 16.29 9.10
N LEU A 384 -7.03 15.62 9.65
CA LEU A 384 -6.43 14.43 9.09
C LEU A 384 -6.78 13.23 9.96
N TYR A 385 -7.31 12.19 9.33
CA TYR A 385 -7.57 10.91 9.99
C TYR A 385 -6.53 9.89 9.51
N VAL A 386 -5.87 9.25 10.46
CA VAL A 386 -4.86 8.23 10.25
C VAL A 386 -5.35 6.93 10.88
N TYR A 387 -5.38 5.84 10.11
CA TYR A 387 -5.64 4.50 10.64
C TYR A 387 -4.33 3.72 10.61
N SER A 388 -3.76 3.47 11.80
CA SER A 388 -2.45 2.86 11.95
C SER A 388 -2.48 1.35 11.67
N ASN A 389 -1.30 0.78 11.49
CA ASN A 389 -1.15 -0.66 11.32
C ASN A 389 -1.54 -1.45 12.57
N SER A 390 -1.41 -0.86 13.77
CA SER A 390 -1.83 -1.46 15.05
C SER A 390 -3.32 -1.30 15.38
N GLY A 391 -4.12 -0.66 14.50
CA GLY A 391 -5.55 -0.51 14.67
C GLY A 391 -6.01 0.79 15.33
N ASP A 392 -5.12 1.72 15.59
CA ASP A 392 -5.52 3.03 16.12
C ASP A 392 -6.03 3.96 15.00
N LEU A 393 -7.28 4.35 15.08
CA LEU A 393 -7.87 5.42 14.28
C LEU A 393 -7.72 6.75 15.03
N ILE A 394 -6.95 7.68 14.46
CA ILE A 394 -6.55 8.92 15.11
C ILE A 394 -6.98 10.11 14.25
N ALA A 395 -7.57 11.13 14.88
CA ALA A 395 -7.87 12.41 14.24
C ALA A 395 -6.92 13.51 14.74
N TYR A 396 -6.38 14.26 13.79
CA TYR A 396 -5.51 15.40 14.05
C TYR A 396 -6.10 16.68 13.47
N ASP A 397 -6.04 17.76 14.23
CA ASP A 397 -6.22 19.11 13.72
C ASP A 397 -4.88 19.65 13.22
N LEU A 398 -4.87 20.28 12.05
CA LEU A 398 -3.70 21.00 11.55
C LEU A 398 -3.74 22.43 12.05
N GLU A 399 -2.70 22.82 12.81
CA GLU A 399 -2.52 24.18 13.33
C GLU A 399 -1.21 24.78 12.80
N THR A 400 -1.27 26.00 12.27
CA THR A 400 -0.05 26.73 11.87
C THR A 400 0.62 27.31 13.10
N ARG A 401 1.95 27.16 13.20
CA ARG A 401 2.77 27.92 14.17
C ARG A 401 3.08 29.30 13.61
N ASP A 402 2.73 30.34 14.38
CA ASP A 402 3.08 31.76 14.11
C ASP A 402 4.58 32.02 14.31
#